data_9932b6e090985a8b7a58ac5108b814f7
#
_entry.id   9932b6e090985a8b7a58ac5108b814f7
#
_cell.length_a   1.000
_cell.length_b   1.000
_cell.length_c   1.000
_cell.angle_alpha   90.00
_cell.angle_beta   90.00
_cell.angle_gamma   90.00
#
_symmetry.space_group_name_H-M   'P 1'
#
loop_
_entity.id
_entity.type
_entity.pdbx_description
1 polymer ?
#
loop_
_entity_poly.entity_id
_entity_poly.type
_entity_poly.pdbx_seq_one_letter_code
_entity_poly.pdbx_strand_id
1 'polypeptide(L)'
;MNRSEETELKKRLKNREDMFLRRLFSMLAKMAKADGKVDAWETHAAERAFAQFPRAAARRKFCVRVFNESKNGRKSLYRLAWEFANKWAMPEDCLRAYELLWDVACATGVLKPVHKSNLEGVCKYLNLPGSYFGIYYRKRGGTFREVADSERERFQDVPPPRSKPVSALQKEYELLGCACDATDEAVRCAYRAAAKKHHPDLLRASGYSEATVQKATVKMAQINAAWEKIRKERNL
;
A
#
# COMPACT_ATOMS: atom_id res chain seq x y z
N MET A 1 -14.87 -34.59 10.79
CA MET A 1 -15.62 -33.40 10.37
C MET A 1 -16.50 -33.81 9.20
N ASN A 2 -17.83 -33.62 9.31
CA ASN A 2 -18.77 -34.02 8.26
C ASN A 2 -18.75 -33.04 7.10
N ARG A 3 -18.98 -33.46 5.87
CA ARG A 3 -18.99 -32.63 4.63
C ARG A 3 -19.92 -31.41 4.76
N SER A 4 -20.97 -31.48 5.53
CA SER A 4 -21.88 -30.36 5.87
C SER A 4 -21.20 -29.32 6.76
N GLU A 5 -20.47 -29.77 7.79
CA GLU A 5 -19.73 -28.89 8.71
C GLU A 5 -18.60 -28.15 8.01
N GLU A 6 -17.89 -28.83 7.10
CA GLU A 6 -16.85 -28.22 6.28
C GLU A 6 -17.39 -27.13 5.34
N THR A 7 -18.56 -27.39 4.74
CA THR A 7 -19.22 -26.42 3.86
C THR A 7 -19.68 -25.18 4.63
N GLU A 8 -20.26 -25.36 5.81
CA GLU A 8 -20.70 -24.25 6.65
C GLU A 8 -19.50 -23.44 7.19
N LEU A 9 -18.40 -24.11 7.55
CA LEU A 9 -17.17 -23.44 7.97
C LEU A 9 -16.58 -22.59 6.84
N LYS A 10 -16.50 -23.12 5.61
CA LYS A 10 -16.05 -22.36 4.42
C LYS A 10 -16.93 -21.14 4.16
N LYS A 11 -18.25 -21.26 4.32
CA LYS A 11 -19.19 -20.15 4.19
C LYS A 11 -18.98 -19.07 5.25
N ARG A 12 -18.78 -19.45 6.52
CA ARG A 12 -18.49 -18.53 7.63
C ARG A 12 -17.17 -17.79 7.42
N LEU A 13 -16.11 -18.49 7.01
CA LEU A 13 -14.80 -17.89 6.70
C LEU A 13 -14.92 -16.90 5.56
N LYS A 14 -15.61 -17.26 4.48
CA LYS A 14 -15.87 -16.35 3.35
C LYS A 14 -16.64 -15.11 3.79
N ASN A 15 -17.67 -15.25 4.58
CA ASN A 15 -18.44 -14.11 5.09
C ASN A 15 -17.58 -13.19 5.96
N ARG A 16 -16.67 -13.74 6.79
CA ARG A 16 -15.75 -12.97 7.61
C ARG A 16 -14.78 -12.16 6.75
N GLU A 17 -14.23 -12.78 5.72
CA GLU A 17 -13.34 -12.12 4.76
C GLU A 17 -14.06 -10.99 4.00
N ASP A 18 -15.27 -11.23 3.55
CA ASP A 18 -16.08 -10.22 2.85
C ASP A 18 -16.37 -9.01 3.75
N MET A 19 -16.66 -9.26 5.02
CA MET A 19 -16.89 -8.18 5.98
C MET A 19 -15.62 -7.40 6.31
N PHE A 20 -14.48 -8.08 6.43
CA PHE A 20 -13.17 -7.44 6.59
C PHE A 20 -12.88 -6.50 5.40
N LEU A 21 -12.93 -7.03 4.18
CA LEU A 21 -12.68 -6.25 2.96
C LEU A 21 -13.68 -5.10 2.79
N ARG A 22 -14.95 -5.35 3.10
CA ARG A 22 -15.99 -4.31 3.07
C ARG A 22 -15.65 -3.16 4.01
N ARG A 23 -15.19 -3.42 5.25
CA ARG A 23 -14.84 -2.36 6.19
C ARG A 23 -13.59 -1.62 5.76
N LEU A 24 -12.55 -2.34 5.34
CA LEU A 24 -11.30 -1.75 4.85
C LEU A 24 -11.57 -0.79 3.69
N PHE A 25 -12.20 -1.26 2.62
CA PHE A 25 -12.45 -0.43 1.43
C PHE A 25 -13.47 0.68 1.67
N SER A 26 -14.39 0.49 2.61
CA SER A 26 -15.28 1.59 3.04
C SER A 26 -14.52 2.69 3.79
N MET A 27 -13.53 2.37 4.62
CA MET A 27 -12.69 3.36 5.28
C MET A 27 -11.83 4.13 4.27
N LEU A 28 -11.21 3.43 3.31
CA LEU A 28 -10.42 4.06 2.25
C LEU A 28 -11.28 5.01 1.41
N ALA A 29 -12.51 4.59 1.05
CA ALA A 29 -13.45 5.44 0.32
C ALA A 29 -13.87 6.69 1.11
N LYS A 30 -14.06 6.57 2.43
CA LYS A 30 -14.41 7.70 3.30
C LYS A 30 -13.24 8.66 3.49
N MET A 31 -12.01 8.15 3.57
CA MET A 31 -10.81 8.98 3.61
C MET A 31 -10.67 9.75 2.30
N ALA A 32 -10.75 9.07 1.14
CA ALA A 32 -10.68 9.69 -0.17
C ALA A 32 -11.77 10.75 -0.40
N LYS A 33 -12.98 10.56 0.16
CA LYS A 33 -14.11 11.50 0.01
C LYS A 33 -14.13 12.61 1.07
N ALA A 34 -13.16 12.65 1.98
CA ALA A 34 -13.22 13.51 3.16
C ALA A 34 -13.27 15.02 2.83
N ASP A 35 -12.66 15.44 1.74
CA ASP A 35 -12.68 16.83 1.24
C ASP A 35 -13.82 17.15 0.25
N GLY A 36 -14.72 16.19 0.02
CA GLY A 36 -15.90 16.35 -0.84
C GLY A 36 -15.77 15.78 -2.24
N LYS A 37 -14.56 15.60 -2.78
CA LYS A 37 -14.30 15.00 -4.09
C LYS A 37 -13.32 13.84 -3.94
N VAL A 38 -13.42 12.83 -4.80
CA VAL A 38 -12.45 11.74 -4.88
C VAL A 38 -11.71 11.92 -6.19
N ASP A 39 -10.41 12.13 -6.12
CA ASP A 39 -9.58 12.22 -7.31
C ASP A 39 -8.96 10.87 -7.72
N ALA A 40 -8.30 10.86 -8.88
CA ALA A 40 -7.66 9.67 -9.41
C ALA A 40 -6.49 9.19 -8.55
N TRP A 41 -5.78 10.11 -7.87
CA TRP A 41 -4.64 9.81 -7.01
C TRP A 41 -5.06 9.07 -5.74
N GLU A 42 -6.11 9.54 -5.09
CA GLU A 42 -6.68 8.90 -3.91
C GLU A 42 -7.22 7.52 -4.24
N THR A 43 -7.84 7.37 -5.42
CA THR A 43 -8.28 6.06 -5.92
C THR A 43 -7.09 5.13 -6.16
N HIS A 44 -6.04 5.62 -6.79
CA HIS A 44 -4.82 4.84 -7.04
C HIS A 44 -4.11 4.47 -5.74
N ALA A 45 -4.03 5.40 -4.77
CA ALA A 45 -3.48 5.11 -3.45
C ALA A 45 -4.27 4.02 -2.72
N ALA A 46 -5.61 4.03 -2.82
CA ALA A 46 -6.45 2.98 -2.24
C ALA A 46 -6.21 1.60 -2.91
N GLU A 47 -5.76 1.57 -4.16
CA GLU A 47 -5.40 0.31 -4.85
C GLU A 47 -4.17 -0.38 -4.26
N ARG A 48 -3.31 0.33 -3.51
CA ARG A 48 -2.20 -0.28 -2.77
C ARG A 48 -2.67 -1.34 -1.77
N ALA A 49 -3.93 -1.28 -1.34
CA ALA A 49 -4.53 -2.32 -0.52
C ALA A 49 -4.48 -3.72 -1.18
N PHE A 50 -4.48 -3.79 -2.51
CA PHE A 50 -4.38 -5.07 -3.21
C PHE A 50 -3.00 -5.72 -3.07
N ALA A 51 -1.94 -4.93 -2.94
CA ALA A 51 -0.59 -5.44 -2.68
C ALA A 51 -0.40 -5.86 -1.21
N GLN A 52 -0.99 -5.12 -0.28
CA GLN A 52 -0.84 -5.36 1.15
C GLN A 52 -1.77 -6.48 1.67
N PHE A 53 -2.90 -6.70 1.01
CA PHE A 53 -3.88 -7.71 1.37
C PHE A 53 -4.15 -8.65 0.19
N PRO A 54 -3.46 -9.82 0.09
CA PRO A 54 -3.64 -10.76 -1.02
C PRO A 54 -5.10 -11.20 -1.24
N ARG A 55 -5.89 -11.28 -0.17
CA ARG A 55 -7.33 -11.56 -0.21
C ARG A 55 -8.11 -10.47 -0.97
N ALA A 56 -7.69 -9.21 -0.85
CA ALA A 56 -8.29 -8.11 -1.60
C ALA A 56 -8.00 -8.23 -3.10
N ALA A 57 -6.78 -8.62 -3.48
CA ALA A 57 -6.42 -8.85 -4.88
C ALA A 57 -7.29 -9.93 -5.52
N ALA A 58 -7.51 -11.06 -4.83
CA ALA A 58 -8.38 -12.14 -5.30
C ALA A 58 -9.86 -11.71 -5.46
N ARG A 59 -10.28 -10.66 -4.75
CA ARG A 59 -11.65 -10.14 -4.75
C ARG A 59 -11.76 -8.70 -5.30
N ARG A 60 -10.88 -8.32 -6.22
CA ARG A 60 -10.75 -6.93 -6.75
C ARG A 60 -12.10 -6.33 -7.16
N LYS A 61 -12.90 -7.03 -7.96
CA LYS A 61 -14.23 -6.53 -8.42
C LYS A 61 -15.16 -6.20 -7.24
N PHE A 62 -15.18 -7.05 -6.21
CA PHE A 62 -15.94 -6.80 -4.99
C PHE A 62 -15.43 -5.57 -4.25
N CYS A 63 -14.12 -5.44 -4.05
CA CYS A 63 -13.49 -4.32 -3.34
C CYS A 63 -13.74 -2.98 -4.04
N VAL A 64 -13.59 -2.92 -5.36
CA VAL A 64 -13.87 -1.72 -6.18
C VAL A 64 -15.34 -1.32 -6.07
N ARG A 65 -16.27 -2.28 -6.14
CA ARG A 65 -17.70 -2.00 -5.93
C ARG A 65 -17.96 -1.41 -4.55
N VAL A 66 -17.42 -2.03 -3.50
CA VAL A 66 -17.56 -1.56 -2.11
C VAL A 66 -17.00 -0.15 -1.95
N PHE A 67 -15.83 0.14 -2.52
CA PHE A 67 -15.23 1.47 -2.49
C PHE A 67 -16.18 2.51 -3.11
N ASN A 68 -16.71 2.24 -4.29
CA ASN A 68 -17.61 3.16 -5.00
C ASN A 68 -18.94 3.38 -4.25
N GLU A 69 -19.56 2.31 -3.72
CA GLU A 69 -20.78 2.40 -2.93
C GLU A 69 -20.59 3.18 -1.62
N SER A 70 -19.41 3.02 -1.00
CA SER A 70 -19.14 3.57 0.33
C SER A 70 -18.80 5.06 0.33
N LYS A 71 -18.41 5.65 -0.81
CA LYS A 71 -18.15 7.11 -0.93
C LYS A 71 -19.30 7.92 -0.34
N ASN A 72 -20.53 7.56 -0.66
CA ASN A 72 -21.75 8.24 -0.22
C ASN A 72 -22.54 7.47 0.87
N GLY A 73 -21.93 6.40 1.45
CA GLY A 73 -22.57 5.60 2.48
C GLY A 73 -22.84 6.39 3.77
N ARG A 74 -23.85 5.98 4.53
CA ARG A 74 -24.28 6.66 5.78
C ARG A 74 -23.32 6.52 6.96
N LYS A 75 -22.44 5.50 6.97
CA LYS A 75 -21.52 5.26 8.09
C LYS A 75 -20.35 6.25 8.04
N SER A 76 -20.01 6.82 9.20
CA SER A 76 -18.82 7.65 9.34
C SER A 76 -17.54 6.80 9.28
N LEU A 77 -16.42 7.45 8.95
CA LEU A 77 -15.10 6.84 8.95
C LEU A 77 -14.75 6.21 10.31
N TYR A 78 -15.05 6.92 11.40
CA TYR A 78 -14.78 6.45 12.77
C TYR A 78 -15.59 5.21 13.14
N ARG A 79 -16.86 5.15 12.75
CA ARG A 79 -17.69 3.96 12.97
C ARG A 79 -17.17 2.76 12.21
N LEU A 80 -16.72 2.96 10.97
CA LEU A 80 -16.12 1.89 10.14
C LEU A 80 -14.81 1.39 10.76
N ALA A 81 -13.95 2.31 11.25
CA ALA A 81 -12.70 1.97 11.90
C ALA A 81 -12.92 1.16 13.18
N TRP A 82 -13.88 1.59 14.01
CA TRP A 82 -14.25 0.85 15.21
C TRP A 82 -14.77 -0.57 14.89
N GLU A 83 -15.69 -0.69 13.90
CA GLU A 83 -16.21 -2.00 13.47
C GLU A 83 -15.09 -2.88 12.91
N PHE A 84 -14.14 -2.29 12.16
CA PHE A 84 -13.00 -3.01 11.59
C PHE A 84 -12.11 -3.58 12.70
N ALA A 85 -11.65 -2.74 13.60
CA ALA A 85 -10.71 -3.12 14.66
C ALA A 85 -11.32 -4.12 15.67
N ASN A 86 -12.59 -3.93 16.05
CA ASN A 86 -13.17 -4.71 17.13
C ASN A 86 -13.91 -5.99 16.68
N LYS A 87 -14.16 -6.15 15.38
CA LYS A 87 -14.97 -7.28 14.90
C LYS A 87 -14.27 -8.12 13.82
N TRP A 88 -13.38 -7.54 13.02
CA TRP A 88 -12.95 -8.16 11.79
C TRP A 88 -11.43 -8.25 11.62
N ALA A 89 -10.66 -7.30 12.14
CA ALA A 89 -9.22 -7.17 11.95
C ALA A 89 -8.42 -7.68 13.15
N MET A 90 -7.21 -8.14 12.89
CA MET A 90 -6.17 -8.34 13.89
C MET A 90 -5.41 -7.01 14.10
N PRO A 91 -4.66 -6.84 15.23
CA PRO A 91 -3.90 -5.61 15.47
C PRO A 91 -2.96 -5.22 14.33
N GLU A 92 -2.32 -6.19 13.69
CA GLU A 92 -1.44 -5.97 12.54
C GLU A 92 -2.21 -5.44 11.32
N ASP A 93 -3.44 -5.90 11.10
CA ASP A 93 -4.30 -5.43 10.03
C ASP A 93 -4.75 -3.99 10.28
N CYS A 94 -4.97 -3.60 11.55
CA CYS A 94 -5.28 -2.22 11.93
C CYS A 94 -4.13 -1.28 11.59
N LEU A 95 -2.88 -1.71 11.84
CA LEU A 95 -1.70 -0.94 11.50
C LEU A 95 -1.56 -0.75 9.98
N ARG A 96 -1.68 -1.85 9.22
CA ARG A 96 -1.64 -1.81 7.74
C ARG A 96 -2.77 -0.95 7.15
N ALA A 97 -3.98 -1.07 7.71
CA ALA A 97 -5.10 -0.23 7.30
C ALA A 97 -4.83 1.26 7.57
N TYR A 98 -4.19 1.58 8.71
CA TYR A 98 -3.80 2.94 9.04
C TYR A 98 -2.74 3.49 8.07
N GLU A 99 -1.75 2.69 7.68
CA GLU A 99 -0.77 3.07 6.65
C GLU A 99 -1.44 3.39 5.32
N LEU A 100 -2.42 2.59 4.90
CA LEU A 100 -3.18 2.85 3.67
C LEU A 100 -4.03 4.12 3.76
N LEU A 101 -4.60 4.42 4.93
CA LEU A 101 -5.33 5.67 5.13
C LEU A 101 -4.41 6.89 4.99
N TRP A 102 -3.15 6.79 5.46
CA TRP A 102 -2.13 7.79 5.22
C TRP A 102 -1.78 7.91 3.74
N ASP A 103 -1.64 6.78 3.01
CA ASP A 103 -1.36 6.80 1.58
C ASP A 103 -2.45 7.52 0.79
N VAL A 104 -3.72 7.27 1.14
CA VAL A 104 -4.85 7.96 0.52
C VAL A 104 -4.88 9.44 0.89
N ALA A 105 -4.68 9.78 2.17
CA ALA A 105 -4.74 11.16 2.65
C ALA A 105 -3.64 12.05 2.04
N CYS A 106 -2.47 11.47 1.72
CA CYS A 106 -1.33 12.19 1.15
C CYS A 106 -1.16 11.92 -0.36
N ALA A 107 -2.11 11.29 -1.03
CA ALA A 107 -1.99 10.85 -2.42
C ALA A 107 -1.69 11.98 -3.40
N THR A 108 -2.20 13.17 -3.13
CA THR A 108 -1.96 14.38 -3.94
C THR A 108 -0.65 15.11 -3.64
N GLY A 109 0.15 14.59 -2.70
CA GLY A 109 1.33 15.31 -2.17
C GLY A 109 0.98 16.44 -1.21
N VAL A 110 -0.29 16.57 -0.83
CA VAL A 110 -0.81 17.61 0.07
C VAL A 110 -1.64 16.98 1.17
N LEU A 111 -1.31 17.23 2.42
CA LEU A 111 -2.14 16.81 3.56
C LEU A 111 -3.12 17.93 3.92
N LYS A 112 -4.38 17.75 3.55
CA LYS A 112 -5.45 18.70 3.85
C LYS A 112 -5.87 18.61 5.31
N PRO A 113 -6.33 19.71 5.95
CA PRO A 113 -6.73 19.72 7.37
C PRO A 113 -7.76 18.65 7.73
N VAL A 114 -8.75 18.43 6.85
CA VAL A 114 -9.78 17.38 7.05
C VAL A 114 -9.18 15.98 7.08
N HIS A 115 -8.19 15.69 6.23
CA HIS A 115 -7.49 14.41 6.21
C HIS A 115 -6.63 14.24 7.46
N LYS A 116 -5.93 15.30 7.89
CA LYS A 116 -5.13 15.31 9.13
C LYS A 116 -6.00 15.01 10.36
N SER A 117 -7.11 15.71 10.52
CA SER A 117 -8.07 15.49 11.61
C SER A 117 -8.65 14.06 11.57
N ASN A 118 -8.97 13.55 10.38
CA ASN A 118 -9.47 12.19 10.24
C ASN A 118 -8.42 11.14 10.62
N LEU A 119 -7.16 11.32 10.23
CA LEU A 119 -6.06 10.40 10.58
C LEU A 119 -5.81 10.37 12.09
N GLU A 120 -5.82 11.54 12.74
CA GLU A 120 -5.68 11.65 14.18
C GLU A 120 -6.82 10.95 14.92
N GLY A 121 -8.06 11.22 14.50
CA GLY A 121 -9.25 10.61 15.10
C GLY A 121 -9.32 9.09 14.89
N VAL A 122 -9.03 8.60 13.68
CA VAL A 122 -9.10 7.18 13.33
C VAL A 122 -8.12 6.32 14.14
N CYS A 123 -6.96 6.86 14.50
CA CYS A 123 -5.97 6.16 15.32
C CYS A 123 -6.60 5.53 16.58
N LYS A 124 -7.43 6.30 17.29
CA LYS A 124 -8.21 5.86 18.45
C LYS A 124 -9.16 4.70 18.16
N TYR A 125 -9.89 4.79 17.05
CA TYR A 125 -10.93 3.81 16.68
C TYR A 125 -10.36 2.53 16.06
N LEU A 126 -9.09 2.57 15.61
CA LEU A 126 -8.33 1.39 15.21
C LEU A 126 -7.61 0.71 16.40
N ASN A 127 -7.83 1.16 17.63
CA ASN A 127 -7.15 0.68 18.83
C ASN A 127 -5.63 0.84 18.76
N LEU A 128 -5.13 1.86 18.04
CA LEU A 128 -3.71 2.17 17.96
C LEU A 128 -3.33 3.20 19.03
N PRO A 129 -2.13 3.12 19.62
CA PRO A 129 -1.63 4.15 20.52
C PRO A 129 -1.66 5.54 19.88
N GLY A 130 -2.06 6.57 20.63
CA GLY A 130 -2.16 7.95 20.10
C GLY A 130 -0.85 8.51 19.54
N SER A 131 0.30 7.98 20.01
CA SER A 131 1.64 8.31 19.49
C SER A 131 1.85 7.92 18.01
N TYR A 132 1.06 6.97 17.50
CA TYR A 132 1.19 6.52 16.10
C TYR A 132 0.92 7.63 15.09
N PHE A 133 -0.04 8.51 15.35
CA PHE A 133 -0.25 9.69 14.50
C PHE A 133 1.05 10.50 14.37
N GLY A 134 1.67 10.87 15.48
CA GLY A 134 2.91 11.66 15.48
C GLY A 134 4.10 10.91 14.84
N ILE A 135 4.18 9.58 15.01
CA ILE A 135 5.22 8.76 14.36
C ILE A 135 5.05 8.78 12.85
N TYR A 136 3.85 8.52 12.34
CA TYR A 136 3.57 8.51 10.89
C TYR A 136 3.69 9.90 10.29
N TYR A 137 3.23 10.92 11.00
CA TYR A 137 3.38 12.30 10.59
C TYR A 137 4.85 12.68 10.36
N ARG A 138 5.74 12.36 11.31
CA ARG A 138 7.19 12.60 11.15
C ARG A 138 7.81 11.73 10.06
N LYS A 139 7.47 10.43 10.01
CA LYS A 139 7.98 9.50 9.00
C LYS A 139 7.67 9.96 7.58
N ARG A 140 6.54 10.61 7.37
CA ARG A 140 6.04 11.06 6.06
C ARG A 140 6.23 12.57 5.82
N GLY A 141 6.77 13.30 6.77
CA GLY A 141 6.87 14.78 6.73
C GLY A 141 7.64 15.36 5.54
N GLY A 142 8.41 14.53 4.79
CA GLY A 142 9.01 14.93 3.52
C GLY A 142 8.20 14.57 2.27
N THR A 143 7.05 13.89 2.42
CA THR A 143 6.25 13.37 1.31
C THR A 143 4.99 14.17 1.01
N PHE A 144 4.64 15.12 1.87
CA PHE A 144 3.47 15.99 1.68
C PHE A 144 3.74 17.41 2.20
N ARG A 145 3.00 18.36 1.64
CA ARG A 145 2.90 19.75 2.13
C ARG A 145 1.59 19.91 2.90
N GLU A 146 1.61 20.57 4.05
CA GLU A 146 0.38 21.04 4.70
C GLU A 146 -0.13 22.30 4.02
N VAL A 147 -1.43 22.39 3.85
CA VAL A 147 -2.11 23.56 3.32
C VAL A 147 -3.01 24.14 4.39
N ALA A 148 -2.87 25.43 4.65
CA ALA A 148 -3.80 26.17 5.49
C ALA A 148 -5.19 26.22 4.81
N ASP A 149 -6.25 26.29 5.62
CA ASP A 149 -7.64 26.33 5.12
C ASP A 149 -7.90 27.43 4.07
N SER A 150 -7.13 28.51 4.11
CA SER A 150 -7.20 29.64 3.15
C SER A 150 -6.66 29.34 1.74
N GLU A 151 -5.94 28.24 1.54
CA GLU A 151 -5.38 27.86 0.22
C GLU A 151 -6.21 26.80 -0.51
N ARG A 152 -7.36 26.42 0.01
CA ARG A 152 -8.20 25.30 -0.52
C ARG A 152 -8.58 25.46 -2.00
N GLU A 153 -8.76 26.67 -2.48
CA GLU A 153 -9.24 26.93 -3.85
C GLU A 153 -8.17 26.80 -4.92
N ARG A 154 -6.89 26.98 -4.57
CA ARG A 154 -5.79 26.99 -5.56
C ARG A 154 -5.34 25.60 -6.03
N PHE A 155 -5.68 24.53 -5.30
CA PHE A 155 -5.20 23.17 -5.60
C PHE A 155 -6.25 22.27 -6.26
N GLN A 156 -7.43 22.80 -6.60
CA GLN A 156 -8.50 21.99 -7.23
C GLN A 156 -8.22 21.65 -8.70
N ASP A 157 -7.33 22.37 -9.38
CA ASP A 157 -7.08 22.26 -10.82
C ASP A 157 -5.66 21.80 -11.20
N VAL A 158 -4.87 21.30 -10.25
CA VAL A 158 -3.58 20.69 -10.63
C VAL A 158 -3.87 19.33 -11.24
N PRO A 159 -3.69 19.17 -12.56
CA PRO A 159 -3.86 17.86 -13.18
C PRO A 159 -2.89 16.88 -12.50
N PRO A 160 -3.32 15.64 -12.26
CA PRO A 160 -2.41 14.62 -11.71
C PRO A 160 -1.13 14.62 -12.55
N PRO A 161 0.06 14.58 -11.94
CA PRO A 161 1.25 14.27 -12.70
C PRO A 161 0.88 13.02 -13.49
N ARG A 162 0.97 13.11 -14.81
CA ARG A 162 0.64 11.97 -15.67
C ARG A 162 1.37 10.79 -15.05
N SER A 163 0.61 9.78 -14.61
CA SER A 163 1.20 8.52 -14.20
C SER A 163 2.17 8.18 -15.31
N LYS A 164 3.46 8.24 -15.02
CA LYS A 164 4.44 7.73 -15.99
C LYS A 164 3.91 6.36 -16.33
N PRO A 165 3.79 6.00 -17.60
CA PRO A 165 3.28 4.71 -17.98
C PRO A 165 4.00 3.71 -17.09
N VAL A 166 3.25 2.80 -16.46
CA VAL A 166 3.81 1.73 -15.65
C VAL A 166 4.96 1.20 -16.49
N SER A 167 6.20 1.44 -16.08
CA SER A 167 7.36 1.09 -16.87
C SER A 167 7.17 -0.35 -17.33
N ALA A 168 7.36 -0.64 -18.60
CA ALA A 168 7.28 -2.01 -19.11
C ALA A 168 8.19 -2.95 -18.29
N LEU A 169 9.12 -2.36 -17.52
CA LEU A 169 10.10 -3.01 -16.67
C LEU A 169 9.72 -2.96 -15.16
N GLN A 170 8.44 -2.77 -14.81
CA GLN A 170 7.98 -2.74 -13.41
C GLN A 170 8.47 -3.95 -12.60
N LYS A 171 8.43 -5.14 -13.19
CA LYS A 171 8.88 -6.39 -12.57
C LYS A 171 10.38 -6.40 -12.31
N GLU A 172 11.14 -5.79 -13.20
CA GLU A 172 12.58 -5.64 -13.09
C GLU A 172 12.97 -4.70 -11.95
N TYR A 173 12.27 -3.57 -11.80
CA TYR A 173 12.45 -2.66 -10.67
C TYR A 173 12.07 -3.30 -9.33
N GLU A 174 10.97 -4.05 -9.28
CA GLU A 174 10.59 -4.83 -8.10
C GLU A 174 11.63 -5.89 -7.74
N LEU A 175 12.25 -6.53 -8.73
CA LEU A 175 13.30 -7.51 -8.52
C LEU A 175 14.57 -6.89 -7.92
N LEU A 176 14.90 -5.64 -8.27
CA LEU A 176 15.99 -4.88 -7.66
C LEU A 176 15.61 -4.30 -6.29
N GLY A 177 14.31 -4.28 -5.95
CA GLY A 177 13.79 -3.70 -4.71
C GLY A 177 13.75 -2.18 -4.70
N CYS A 178 13.57 -1.53 -5.86
CA CYS A 178 13.45 -0.08 -5.99
C CYS A 178 12.19 0.30 -6.81
N ALA A 179 11.79 1.56 -6.68
CA ALA A 179 10.68 2.11 -7.44
C ALA A 179 11.12 2.49 -8.86
N CYS A 180 10.19 2.43 -9.83
CA CYS A 180 10.47 2.78 -11.22
C CYS A 180 10.79 4.26 -11.44
N ASP A 181 10.44 5.13 -10.50
CA ASP A 181 10.73 6.57 -10.47
C ASP A 181 11.94 6.93 -9.60
N ALA A 182 12.64 5.93 -9.04
CA ALA A 182 13.86 6.15 -8.26
C ALA A 182 14.95 6.84 -9.11
N THR A 183 15.81 7.63 -8.47
CA THR A 183 16.95 8.25 -9.14
C THR A 183 17.93 7.20 -9.66
N ASP A 184 18.71 7.52 -10.68
CA ASP A 184 19.68 6.60 -11.28
C ASP A 184 20.70 6.09 -10.24
N GLU A 185 21.09 6.94 -9.31
CA GLU A 185 21.96 6.54 -8.19
C GLU A 185 21.26 5.55 -7.25
N ALA A 186 19.99 5.79 -6.93
CA ALA A 186 19.22 4.88 -6.10
C ALA A 186 19.04 3.50 -6.77
N VAL A 187 18.82 3.47 -8.08
CA VAL A 187 18.72 2.23 -8.86
C VAL A 187 20.08 1.48 -8.87
N ARG A 188 21.19 2.18 -9.08
CA ARG A 188 22.54 1.59 -8.99
C ARG A 188 22.85 1.05 -7.59
N CYS A 189 22.41 1.76 -6.54
CA CYS A 189 22.56 1.29 -5.16
C CYS A 189 21.72 0.04 -4.88
N ALA A 190 20.47 0.01 -5.36
CA ALA A 190 19.59 -1.13 -5.22
C ALA A 190 20.14 -2.38 -5.92
N TYR A 191 20.67 -2.22 -7.16
CA TYR A 191 21.34 -3.32 -7.86
C TYR A 191 22.53 -3.85 -7.08
N ARG A 192 23.44 -2.97 -6.61
CA ARG A 192 24.62 -3.38 -5.82
C ARG A 192 24.22 -4.11 -4.53
N ALA A 193 23.17 -3.65 -3.85
CA ALA A 193 22.69 -4.28 -2.64
C ALA A 193 22.07 -5.67 -2.93
N ALA A 194 21.26 -5.78 -3.98
CA ALA A 194 20.67 -7.05 -4.42
C ALA A 194 21.75 -8.06 -4.88
N ALA A 195 22.73 -7.60 -5.65
CA ALA A 195 23.84 -8.41 -6.11
C ALA A 195 24.69 -8.93 -4.93
N LYS A 196 25.05 -8.07 -3.98
CA LYS A 196 25.80 -8.46 -2.78
C LYS A 196 25.02 -9.51 -1.95
N LYS A 197 23.72 -9.34 -1.79
CA LYS A 197 22.86 -10.25 -1.01
C LYS A 197 22.77 -11.65 -1.62
N HIS A 198 22.81 -11.76 -2.94
CA HIS A 198 22.62 -13.01 -3.67
C HIS A 198 23.88 -13.51 -4.39
N HIS A 199 25.06 -12.97 -4.01
CA HIS A 199 26.32 -13.38 -4.63
C HIS A 199 26.69 -14.80 -4.20
N PRO A 200 26.85 -15.78 -5.14
CA PRO A 200 27.09 -17.18 -4.79
C PRO A 200 28.38 -17.35 -3.99
N ASP A 201 29.44 -16.63 -4.30
CA ASP A 201 30.70 -16.76 -3.59
C ASP A 201 30.64 -16.24 -2.15
N LEU A 202 29.88 -15.15 -1.91
CA LEU A 202 29.68 -14.64 -0.55
C LEU A 202 28.88 -15.62 0.31
N LEU A 203 27.87 -16.26 -0.29
CA LEU A 203 27.08 -17.28 0.41
C LEU A 203 27.88 -18.53 0.69
N ARG A 204 28.72 -18.96 -0.27
CA ARG A 204 29.63 -20.10 -0.08
C ARG A 204 30.66 -19.82 1.00
N ALA A 205 31.28 -18.64 1.00
CA ALA A 205 32.19 -18.19 2.04
C ALA A 205 31.55 -18.07 3.42
N SER A 206 30.24 -17.80 3.47
CA SER A 206 29.45 -17.72 4.72
C SER A 206 28.92 -19.09 5.20
N GLY A 207 29.30 -20.19 4.55
CA GLY A 207 28.94 -21.55 4.99
C GLY A 207 27.50 -22.00 4.68
N TYR A 208 26.81 -21.35 3.74
CA TYR A 208 25.49 -21.79 3.30
C TYR A 208 25.55 -23.08 2.50
N SER A 209 24.48 -23.89 2.57
CA SER A 209 24.39 -25.17 1.85
C SER A 209 24.42 -24.95 0.32
N GLU A 210 24.96 -25.93 -0.43
CA GLU A 210 25.06 -25.84 -1.90
C GLU A 210 23.69 -25.65 -2.57
N ALA A 211 22.62 -26.23 -2.01
CA ALA A 211 21.24 -26.00 -2.48
C ALA A 211 20.82 -24.51 -2.33
N THR A 212 21.28 -23.82 -1.30
CA THR A 212 21.03 -22.38 -1.09
C THR A 212 21.86 -21.56 -2.07
N VAL A 213 23.10 -21.95 -2.31
CA VAL A 213 24.01 -21.30 -3.28
C VAL A 213 23.44 -21.42 -4.71
N GLN A 214 22.92 -22.59 -5.09
CA GLN A 214 22.28 -22.76 -6.39
C GLN A 214 21.06 -21.87 -6.59
N LYS A 215 20.18 -21.78 -5.59
CA LYS A 215 19.03 -20.85 -5.61
C LYS A 215 19.48 -19.39 -5.76
N ALA A 216 20.54 -19.01 -5.05
CA ALA A 216 21.11 -17.67 -5.13
C ALA A 216 21.73 -17.40 -6.51
N THR A 217 22.37 -18.38 -7.15
CA THR A 217 22.91 -18.25 -8.50
C THR A 217 21.79 -17.97 -9.52
N VAL A 218 20.67 -18.69 -9.45
CA VAL A 218 19.50 -18.43 -10.30
C VAL A 218 18.95 -17.03 -10.05
N LYS A 219 18.84 -16.63 -8.78
CA LYS A 219 18.37 -15.30 -8.40
C LYS A 219 19.31 -14.19 -8.87
N MET A 220 20.61 -14.39 -8.77
CA MET A 220 21.62 -13.48 -9.27
C MET A 220 21.54 -13.28 -10.79
N ALA A 221 21.32 -14.36 -11.55
CA ALA A 221 21.11 -14.26 -12.99
C ALA A 221 19.86 -13.41 -13.33
N GLN A 222 18.76 -13.57 -12.57
CA GLN A 222 17.57 -12.76 -12.75
C GLN A 222 17.83 -11.27 -12.42
N ILE A 223 18.58 -10.97 -11.35
CA ILE A 223 18.95 -9.62 -10.94
C ILE A 223 19.80 -8.95 -12.04
N ASN A 224 20.78 -9.66 -12.59
CA ASN A 224 21.62 -9.15 -13.66
C ASN A 224 20.82 -8.88 -14.94
N ALA A 225 19.92 -9.79 -15.33
CA ALA A 225 19.06 -9.59 -16.49
C ALA A 225 18.11 -8.40 -16.32
N ALA A 226 17.56 -8.19 -15.11
CA ALA A 226 16.75 -7.04 -14.79
C ALA A 226 17.54 -5.74 -14.85
N TRP A 227 18.75 -5.72 -14.29
CA TRP A 227 19.65 -4.58 -14.35
C TRP A 227 20.00 -4.17 -15.78
N GLU A 228 20.36 -5.12 -16.65
CA GLU A 228 20.68 -4.82 -18.05
C GLU A 228 19.50 -4.20 -18.81
N LYS A 229 18.28 -4.65 -18.55
CA LYS A 229 17.08 -4.06 -19.15
C LYS A 229 16.85 -2.63 -18.68
N ILE A 230 16.95 -2.39 -17.35
CA ILE A 230 16.77 -1.06 -16.75
C ILE A 230 17.87 -0.12 -17.23
N ARG A 231 19.13 -0.58 -17.24
CA ARG A 231 20.28 0.17 -17.72
C ARG A 231 20.07 0.64 -19.16
N LYS A 232 19.60 -0.25 -20.04
CA LYS A 232 19.30 0.09 -21.43
C LYS A 232 18.15 1.07 -21.58
N GLU A 233 17.08 0.93 -20.77
CA GLU A 233 15.94 1.86 -20.80
C GLU A 233 16.33 3.26 -20.36
N ARG A 234 17.22 3.37 -19.34
CA ARG A 234 17.63 4.65 -18.75
C ARG A 234 18.91 5.24 -19.33
N ASN A 235 19.58 4.55 -20.25
CA ASN A 235 20.90 4.91 -20.78
C ASN A 235 21.97 5.11 -19.67
N LEU A 236 22.05 4.18 -18.70
CA LEU A 236 22.94 4.22 -17.53
C LEU A 236 24.32 3.62 -17.83
#